data_e154ab265a803ee248490b012ae5850c
#
_entry.id   e154ab265a803ee248490b012ae5850c
#
_cell.length_a   1.000
_cell.length_b   1.000
_cell.length_c   1.000
_cell.angle_alpha   90.00
_cell.angle_beta   90.00
_cell.angle_gamma   90.00
#
_symmetry.space_group_name_H-M   'P 1'
#
loop_
_entity.id
_entity.type
_entity.pdbx_description
1 polymer ?
#
loop_
_entity_poly.entity_id
_entity_poly.type
_entity_poly.pdbx_seq_one_letter_code
_entity_poly.pdbx_strand_id
1 'polypeptide(L)'
;MGVKKKKATILNKHLPSKLVINRVRMCENCPLHVFAEDGQVIMFGTGNIFASTIMVLPPYDIKAKVDYVTMIDLLEDAYKEITGLDIFEETYITRSVKCFSKTNYDLNTIAIKECANKLYYEIVRIHPNKVIVFDKNCDIDTIKANTNCNVLQVMSPAVMYYNNTELKEIFMKQFKDAINDS
;
A
#
# COMPACT_ATOMS: atom_id res chain seq x y z
N MET A 1 16.37 -21.32 5.08
CA MET A 1 15.45 -21.33 6.26
C MET A 1 15.28 -19.95 6.94
N GLY A 2 15.93 -18.87 6.45
CA GLY A 2 15.91 -17.54 7.10
C GLY A 2 14.74 -16.61 6.75
N VAL A 3 14.06 -16.83 5.63
CA VAL A 3 13.05 -15.88 5.10
C VAL A 3 11.73 -15.89 5.86
N LYS A 4 11.31 -17.06 6.39
CA LYS A 4 10.03 -17.16 7.15
C LYS A 4 10.02 -16.42 8.50
N LYS A 5 11.19 -16.31 9.17
CA LYS A 5 11.25 -15.60 10.47
C LYS A 5 11.21 -14.07 10.34
N LYS A 6 11.73 -13.50 9.25
CA LYS A 6 11.64 -12.03 9.02
C LYS A 6 10.20 -11.57 8.76
N LYS A 7 9.41 -12.33 7.97
CA LYS A 7 8.02 -11.96 7.66
C LYS A 7 7.13 -11.83 8.91
N ALA A 8 7.27 -12.72 9.88
CA ALA A 8 6.51 -12.65 11.12
C ALA A 8 6.92 -11.48 12.03
N THR A 9 8.16 -11.03 11.94
CA THR A 9 8.69 -9.96 12.79
C THR A 9 8.23 -8.57 12.33
N ILE A 10 8.12 -8.35 11.02
CA ILE A 10 7.66 -7.06 10.46
C ILE A 10 6.16 -6.87 10.73
N LEU A 11 5.34 -7.89 10.47
CA LEU A 11 3.90 -7.82 10.78
C LEU A 11 3.62 -7.55 12.28
N ASN A 12 4.45 -8.09 13.18
CA ASN A 12 4.27 -7.89 14.62
C ASN A 12 4.85 -6.59 15.17
N LYS A 13 5.83 -5.98 14.49
CA LYS A 13 6.48 -4.74 14.95
C LYS A 13 5.64 -3.49 14.72
N HIS A 14 4.81 -3.51 13.69
CA HIS A 14 4.04 -2.34 13.22
C HIS A 14 2.53 -2.59 13.16
N LEU A 15 2.04 -3.63 13.83
CA LEU A 15 0.59 -3.76 14.05
C LEU A 15 0.13 -2.56 14.88
N PRO A 16 -0.76 -1.71 14.35
CA PRO A 16 -1.32 -0.62 15.12
C PRO A 16 -1.94 -1.20 16.39
N SER A 17 -1.74 -0.50 17.50
CA SER A 17 -2.32 -0.83 18.80
C SER A 17 -3.78 -1.24 18.62
N LYS A 18 -4.24 -2.19 19.41
CA LYS A 18 -5.54 -2.89 19.48
C LYS A 18 -6.81 -2.20 18.93
N LEU A 19 -6.76 -0.92 18.59
CA LEU A 19 -7.89 -0.13 18.09
C LEU A 19 -8.24 -0.36 16.61
N VAL A 20 -7.35 -0.92 15.80
CA VAL A 20 -7.58 -1.13 14.36
C VAL A 20 -7.93 -2.58 14.01
N ILE A 21 -7.72 -3.52 14.93
CA ILE A 21 -8.11 -4.92 14.75
C ILE A 21 -9.55 -5.14 15.26
N ASN A 22 -10.47 -4.27 14.94
CA ASN A 22 -11.87 -4.54 15.17
C ASN A 22 -12.41 -5.41 14.04
N ARG A 23 -12.43 -6.71 14.31
CA ARG A 23 -13.23 -7.76 13.66
C ARG A 23 -13.41 -7.53 12.17
N VAL A 24 -12.42 -7.95 11.47
CA VAL A 24 -12.49 -8.13 10.04
C VAL A 24 -13.60 -9.13 9.75
N ARG A 25 -14.72 -8.61 9.28
CA ARG A 25 -15.76 -9.45 8.70
C ARG A 25 -15.22 -10.00 7.39
N MET A 26 -15.47 -11.27 7.14
CA MET A 26 -15.23 -11.88 5.83
C MET A 26 -15.85 -10.97 4.77
N CYS A 27 -15.05 -10.57 3.79
CA CYS A 27 -15.51 -9.73 2.70
C CYS A 27 -15.84 -10.61 1.50
N GLU A 28 -17.08 -10.58 1.05
CA GLU A 28 -17.57 -11.33 -0.09
C GLU A 28 -17.88 -10.45 -1.31
N ASN A 29 -17.40 -9.19 -1.30
CA ASN A 29 -17.79 -8.20 -2.31
C ASN A 29 -17.23 -8.45 -3.70
N CYS A 30 -16.22 -9.29 -3.85
CA CYS A 30 -15.65 -9.60 -5.16
C CYS A 30 -15.13 -11.05 -5.22
N PRO A 31 -14.93 -11.61 -6.43
CA PRO A 31 -14.43 -12.98 -6.60
C PRO A 31 -13.08 -13.27 -5.94
N LEU A 32 -12.30 -12.24 -5.61
CA LEU A 32 -10.99 -12.40 -4.99
C LEU A 32 -11.07 -13.07 -3.61
N HIS A 33 -12.21 -12.95 -2.90
CA HIS A 33 -12.39 -13.55 -1.58
C HIS A 33 -12.24 -15.09 -1.59
N VAL A 34 -12.57 -15.74 -2.69
CA VAL A 34 -12.43 -17.21 -2.85
C VAL A 34 -10.96 -17.63 -2.87
N PHE A 35 -10.08 -16.74 -3.30
CA PHE A 35 -8.64 -16.97 -3.46
C PHE A 35 -7.80 -16.27 -2.38
N ALA A 36 -8.44 -15.61 -1.42
CA ALA A 36 -7.72 -14.92 -0.37
C ALA A 36 -7.04 -15.94 0.56
N GLU A 37 -5.75 -15.73 0.79
CA GLU A 37 -5.00 -16.49 1.78
C GLU A 37 -5.45 -16.05 3.19
N ASP A 38 -5.38 -16.93 4.17
CA ASP A 38 -5.66 -16.64 5.60
C ASP A 38 -7.10 -16.23 5.93
N GLY A 39 -8.09 -16.86 5.30
CA GLY A 39 -9.48 -16.77 5.72
C GLY A 39 -10.16 -15.43 5.46
N GLN A 40 -9.75 -14.73 4.40
CA GLN A 40 -10.44 -13.53 3.89
C GLN A 40 -10.35 -12.30 4.81
N VAL A 41 -9.26 -12.18 5.52
CA VAL A 41 -9.04 -11.04 6.42
C VAL A 41 -8.88 -9.75 5.62
N ILE A 42 -9.75 -8.78 5.86
CA ILE A 42 -9.56 -7.40 5.36
C ILE A 42 -8.39 -6.80 6.13
N MET A 43 -7.36 -6.40 5.42
CA MET A 43 -6.19 -5.78 6.05
C MET A 43 -6.23 -4.27 5.81
N PHE A 44 -6.37 -3.53 6.88
CA PHE A 44 -6.14 -2.10 6.89
C PHE A 44 -4.65 -1.79 6.80
N GLY A 45 -4.33 -0.51 6.64
CA GLY A 45 -2.95 -0.07 6.57
C GLY A 45 -2.20 -0.17 7.91
N THR A 46 -0.94 0.17 7.87
CA THR A 46 -0.01 0.20 8.99
C THR A 46 0.73 1.53 9.04
N GLY A 47 1.34 1.84 10.17
CA GLY A 47 2.08 3.09 10.40
C GLY A 47 1.29 4.08 11.27
N ASN A 48 1.61 5.36 11.11
CA ASN A 48 1.06 6.42 11.93
C ASN A 48 -0.35 6.81 11.47
N ILE A 49 -1.35 6.56 12.31
CA ILE A 49 -2.76 6.93 12.02
C ILE A 49 -3.03 8.43 12.07
N PHE A 50 -2.07 9.23 12.52
CA PHE A 50 -2.11 10.69 12.53
C PHE A 50 -1.20 11.30 11.46
N ALA A 51 -0.70 10.48 10.53
CA ALA A 51 0.19 10.94 9.48
C ALA A 51 -0.49 11.93 8.54
N SER A 52 0.27 12.93 8.12
CA SER A 52 -0.16 13.86 7.06
C SER A 52 -0.08 13.24 5.66
N THR A 53 0.58 12.11 5.52
CA THR A 53 0.78 11.42 4.25
C THR A 53 0.32 9.97 4.31
N ILE A 54 -0.54 9.58 3.35
CA ILE A 54 -0.91 8.19 3.11
C ILE A 54 -0.19 7.68 1.86
N MET A 55 0.32 6.45 1.94
CA MET A 55 0.91 5.73 0.82
C MET A 55 0.04 4.53 0.45
N VAL A 56 -0.41 4.47 -0.81
CA VAL A 56 -1.31 3.42 -1.30
C VAL A 56 -0.55 2.50 -2.24
N LEU A 57 -0.25 1.30 -1.75
CA LEU A 57 0.46 0.28 -2.54
C LEU A 57 -0.51 -0.49 -3.44
N PRO A 58 -0.02 -0.97 -4.60
CA PRO A 58 -0.78 -1.88 -5.44
C PRO A 58 -0.97 -3.24 -4.75
N PRO A 59 -1.88 -4.07 -5.27
CA PRO A 59 -1.94 -5.48 -4.92
C PRO A 59 -0.65 -6.19 -5.36
N TYR A 60 -0.61 -7.51 -5.17
CA TYR A 60 0.50 -8.34 -5.61
C TYR A 60 0.88 -8.09 -7.08
N ASP A 61 2.16 -7.81 -7.35
CA ASP A 61 2.69 -7.73 -8.72
C ASP A 61 3.03 -9.13 -9.24
N ILE A 62 2.20 -9.64 -10.14
CA ILE A 62 2.34 -10.99 -10.70
C ILE A 62 3.59 -11.10 -11.58
N LYS A 63 3.94 -10.04 -12.33
CA LYS A 63 5.09 -10.05 -13.24
C LYS A 63 6.39 -10.08 -12.46
N ALA A 64 6.51 -9.23 -11.45
CA ALA A 64 7.67 -9.18 -10.58
C ALA A 64 7.66 -10.28 -9.50
N LYS A 65 6.52 -10.95 -9.28
CA LYS A 65 6.29 -11.86 -8.14
C LYS A 65 6.57 -11.19 -6.80
N VAL A 66 6.28 -9.91 -6.72
CA VAL A 66 6.51 -9.08 -5.53
C VAL A 66 5.22 -8.98 -4.74
N ASP A 67 5.23 -9.46 -3.52
CA ASP A 67 4.12 -9.36 -2.58
C ASP A 67 4.13 -8.02 -1.82
N TYR A 68 3.04 -7.77 -1.11
CA TYR A 68 2.86 -6.54 -0.34
C TYR A 68 3.96 -6.31 0.70
N VAL A 69 4.42 -7.37 1.37
CA VAL A 69 5.47 -7.26 2.39
C VAL A 69 6.79 -6.85 1.76
N THR A 70 7.14 -7.46 0.64
CA THR A 70 8.35 -7.10 -0.11
C THR A 70 8.26 -5.66 -0.64
N MET A 71 7.08 -5.21 -1.10
CA MET A 71 6.90 -3.82 -1.53
C MET A 71 7.06 -2.83 -0.37
N ILE A 72 6.62 -3.17 0.83
CA ILE A 72 6.86 -2.34 2.03
C ILE A 72 8.36 -2.26 2.34
N ASP A 73 9.06 -3.40 2.34
CA ASP A 73 10.51 -3.42 2.61
C ASP A 73 11.27 -2.51 1.62
N LEU A 74 10.94 -2.61 0.32
CA LEU A 74 11.55 -1.77 -0.71
C LEU A 74 11.21 -0.28 -0.54
N LEU A 75 9.99 0.01 -0.12
CA LEU A 75 9.54 1.38 0.12
C LEU A 75 10.19 1.98 1.37
N GLU A 76 10.36 1.17 2.43
CA GLU A 76 11.06 1.57 3.65
C GLU A 76 12.52 1.94 3.34
N ASP A 77 13.23 1.09 2.60
CA ASP A 77 14.61 1.35 2.20
C ASP A 77 14.72 2.65 1.37
N ALA A 78 13.84 2.83 0.37
CA ALA A 78 13.84 4.01 -0.48
C ALA A 78 13.47 5.29 0.32
N TYR A 79 12.49 5.21 1.22
CA TYR A 79 12.10 6.34 2.06
C TYR A 79 13.22 6.76 2.99
N LYS A 80 13.88 5.81 3.63
CA LYS A 80 15.02 6.04 4.51
C LYS A 80 16.20 6.66 3.76
N GLU A 81 16.46 6.20 2.53
CA GLU A 81 17.51 6.78 1.67
C GLU A 81 17.22 8.26 1.35
N ILE A 82 15.95 8.60 1.08
CA ILE A 82 15.54 9.97 0.70
C ILE A 82 15.49 10.92 1.90
N THR A 83 14.94 10.45 3.04
CA THR A 83 14.57 11.32 4.17
C THR A 83 15.45 11.13 5.41
N GLY A 84 16.05 9.96 5.57
CA GLY A 84 16.73 9.54 6.80
C GLY A 84 15.79 9.12 7.94
N LEU A 85 14.46 9.14 7.73
CA LEU A 85 13.43 8.90 8.74
C LEU A 85 12.81 7.50 8.63
N ASP A 86 12.09 7.09 9.67
CA ASP A 86 11.28 5.87 9.69
C ASP A 86 9.93 6.13 9.00
N ILE A 87 9.68 5.39 7.93
CA ILE A 87 8.46 5.54 7.13
C ILE A 87 7.18 5.29 7.96
N PHE A 88 7.22 4.39 8.94
CA PHE A 88 6.05 4.03 9.75
C PHE A 88 5.73 5.06 10.83
N GLU A 89 6.71 5.85 11.23
CA GLU A 89 6.50 6.97 12.15
C GLU A 89 5.92 8.18 11.41
N GLU A 90 6.31 8.39 10.15
CA GLU A 90 5.97 9.57 9.37
C GLU A 90 4.74 9.40 8.47
N THR A 91 4.40 8.15 8.10
CA THR A 91 3.36 7.90 7.11
C THR A 91 2.40 6.77 7.53
N TYR A 92 1.23 6.74 6.88
CA TYR A 92 0.32 5.60 6.94
C TYR A 92 0.37 4.86 5.61
N ILE A 93 0.71 3.57 5.63
CA ILE A 93 0.85 2.75 4.44
C ILE A 93 -0.33 1.81 4.34
N THR A 94 -1.06 1.88 3.25
CA THR A 94 -2.19 0.98 2.96
C THR A 94 -2.08 0.42 1.55
N ARG A 95 -3.12 -0.24 1.07
CA ARG A 95 -3.18 -0.84 -0.26
C ARG A 95 -4.55 -0.62 -0.91
N SER A 96 -4.55 -0.62 -2.23
CA SER A 96 -5.77 -0.50 -3.03
C SER A 96 -6.69 -1.70 -2.88
N VAL A 97 -6.14 -2.91 -2.73
CA VAL A 97 -6.89 -4.15 -2.47
C VAL A 97 -6.65 -4.62 -1.04
N LYS A 98 -7.73 -4.82 -0.28
CA LYS A 98 -7.67 -5.09 1.16
C LYS A 98 -7.50 -6.57 1.53
N CYS A 99 -7.59 -7.48 0.57
CA CYS A 99 -7.34 -8.91 0.76
C CYS A 99 -5.91 -9.25 0.37
N PHE A 100 -5.35 -10.28 1.00
CA PHE A 100 -4.09 -10.86 0.56
C PHE A 100 -4.37 -12.02 -0.40
N SER A 101 -4.04 -11.84 -1.67
CA SER A 101 -4.18 -12.89 -2.68
C SER A 101 -3.09 -12.76 -3.74
N LYS A 102 -2.56 -13.89 -4.18
CA LYS A 102 -1.60 -14.00 -5.28
C LYS A 102 -2.28 -14.38 -6.60
N THR A 103 -3.50 -13.92 -6.79
CA THR A 103 -4.28 -14.32 -7.95
C THR A 103 -4.06 -13.44 -9.16
N ASN A 104 -4.72 -13.84 -10.23
CA ASN A 104 -4.69 -13.25 -11.56
C ASN A 104 -4.92 -11.74 -11.56
N TYR A 105 -4.21 -11.05 -12.43
CA TYR A 105 -4.26 -9.61 -12.65
C TYR A 105 -5.69 -9.07 -12.91
N ASP A 106 -6.51 -9.79 -13.66
CA ASP A 106 -7.87 -9.35 -13.99
C ASP A 106 -8.77 -9.29 -12.75
N LEU A 107 -8.60 -10.24 -11.83
CA LEU A 107 -9.30 -10.23 -10.55
C LEU A 107 -8.84 -9.07 -9.66
N ASN A 108 -7.56 -8.71 -9.70
CA ASN A 108 -7.05 -7.56 -8.97
C ASN A 108 -7.70 -6.25 -9.44
N THR A 109 -7.94 -6.08 -10.74
CA THR A 109 -8.62 -4.89 -11.28
C THR A 109 -10.07 -4.79 -10.78
N ILE A 110 -10.80 -5.90 -10.74
CA ILE A 110 -12.15 -5.95 -10.14
C ILE A 110 -12.07 -5.64 -8.65
N ALA A 111 -11.13 -6.25 -7.95
CA ALA A 111 -10.96 -6.06 -6.51
C ALA A 111 -10.62 -4.61 -6.13
N ILE A 112 -9.86 -3.90 -6.95
CA ILE A 112 -9.56 -2.48 -6.74
C ILE A 112 -10.85 -1.65 -6.71
N LYS A 113 -11.75 -1.86 -7.66
CA LYS A 113 -13.05 -1.18 -7.73
C LYS A 113 -13.91 -1.50 -6.51
N GLU A 114 -14.03 -2.77 -6.15
CA GLU A 114 -14.82 -3.21 -4.99
C GLU A 114 -14.22 -2.79 -3.65
N CYS A 115 -12.91 -2.59 -3.59
CA CYS A 115 -12.21 -2.09 -2.41
C CYS A 115 -12.16 -0.56 -2.31
N ALA A 116 -12.52 0.18 -3.36
CA ALA A 116 -12.40 1.64 -3.41
C ALA A 116 -13.05 2.33 -2.20
N ASN A 117 -14.28 1.94 -1.82
CA ASN A 117 -14.96 2.49 -0.65
C ASN A 117 -14.20 2.25 0.66
N LYS A 118 -13.49 1.11 0.80
CA LYS A 118 -12.71 0.81 1.99
C LYS A 118 -11.44 1.65 2.05
N LEU A 119 -10.79 1.85 0.91
CA LEU A 119 -9.64 2.76 0.78
C LEU A 119 -10.08 4.20 1.08
N TYR A 120 -11.16 4.65 0.48
CA TYR A 120 -11.72 5.98 0.73
C TYR A 120 -12.04 6.21 2.21
N TYR A 121 -12.64 5.22 2.88
CA TYR A 121 -12.92 5.30 4.31
C TYR A 121 -11.64 5.50 5.16
N GLU A 122 -10.54 4.81 4.83
CA GLU A 122 -9.26 5.03 5.51
C GLU A 122 -8.74 6.46 5.27
N ILE A 123 -8.78 6.94 4.03
CA ILE A 123 -8.31 8.28 3.68
C ILE A 123 -9.11 9.34 4.44
N VAL A 124 -10.44 9.24 4.42
CA VAL A 124 -11.31 10.19 5.13
C VAL A 124 -11.08 10.15 6.64
N ARG A 125 -10.82 8.96 7.21
CA ARG A 125 -10.63 8.81 8.66
C ARG A 125 -9.29 9.36 9.14
N ILE A 126 -8.25 9.28 8.32
CA ILE A 126 -6.90 9.75 8.67
C ILE A 126 -6.75 11.24 8.41
N HIS A 127 -7.55 11.81 7.50
CA HIS A 127 -7.47 13.21 7.10
C HIS A 127 -6.06 13.66 6.67
N PRO A 128 -5.41 12.95 5.74
CA PRO A 128 -4.08 13.32 5.30
C PRO A 128 -4.12 14.61 4.46
N ASN A 129 -3.00 15.30 4.39
CA ASN A 129 -2.80 16.39 3.44
C ASN A 129 -2.41 15.86 2.06
N LYS A 130 -1.76 14.69 2.04
CA LYS A 130 -1.18 14.08 0.84
C LYS A 130 -1.49 12.59 0.75
N VAL A 131 -1.79 12.13 -0.46
CA VAL A 131 -1.94 10.71 -0.79
C VAL A 131 -1.00 10.37 -1.96
N ILE A 132 -0.03 9.49 -1.73
CA ILE A 132 0.89 8.98 -2.75
C ILE A 132 0.39 7.60 -3.19
N VAL A 133 0.01 7.46 -4.45
CA VAL A 133 -0.58 6.25 -5.01
C VAL A 133 0.41 5.55 -5.93
N PHE A 134 0.82 4.34 -5.56
CA PHE A 134 1.73 3.50 -6.35
C PHE A 134 0.99 2.50 -7.26
N ASP A 135 -0.33 2.49 -7.21
CA ASP A 135 -1.17 1.64 -8.04
C ASP A 135 -1.77 2.41 -9.21
N LYS A 136 -1.28 2.12 -10.41
CA LYS A 136 -1.77 2.76 -11.64
C LYS A 136 -3.24 2.50 -11.97
N ASN A 137 -3.85 1.47 -11.37
CA ASN A 137 -5.25 1.12 -11.58
C ASN A 137 -6.17 1.71 -10.49
N CYS A 138 -5.60 2.36 -9.48
CA CYS A 138 -6.38 3.05 -8.45
C CYS A 138 -7.08 4.27 -9.06
N ASP A 139 -8.35 4.46 -8.74
CA ASP A 139 -9.14 5.60 -9.19
C ASP A 139 -8.76 6.86 -8.39
N ILE A 140 -7.70 7.52 -8.86
CA ILE A 140 -7.19 8.75 -8.23
C ILE A 140 -8.14 9.94 -8.42
N ASP A 141 -8.93 9.95 -9.49
CA ASP A 141 -9.86 11.05 -9.76
C ASP A 141 -11.01 11.06 -8.75
N THR A 142 -11.52 9.88 -8.38
CA THR A 142 -12.50 9.77 -7.29
C THR A 142 -11.91 10.21 -5.96
N ILE A 143 -10.66 9.89 -5.65
CA ILE A 143 -10.01 10.37 -4.43
C ILE A 143 -9.90 11.88 -4.44
N LYS A 144 -9.40 12.48 -5.53
CA LYS A 144 -9.29 13.94 -5.70
C LYS A 144 -10.63 14.67 -5.58
N ALA A 145 -11.66 14.12 -6.21
CA ALA A 145 -12.99 14.75 -6.22
C ALA A 145 -13.69 14.77 -4.84
N ASN A 146 -13.33 13.82 -3.97
CA ASN A 146 -14.01 13.62 -2.69
C ASN A 146 -13.15 13.95 -1.46
N THR A 147 -11.91 14.39 -1.66
CA THR A 147 -11.00 14.77 -0.58
C THR A 147 -10.31 16.10 -0.94
N ASN A 148 -9.86 16.81 0.08
CA ASN A 148 -9.01 18.00 -0.11
C ASN A 148 -7.50 17.66 -0.12
N CYS A 149 -7.17 16.39 -0.32
CA CYS A 149 -5.78 15.92 -0.31
C CYS A 149 -5.08 16.24 -1.63
N ASN A 150 -3.80 16.52 -1.57
CA ASN A 150 -2.93 16.45 -2.73
C ASN A 150 -2.70 14.97 -3.09
N VAL A 151 -3.16 14.54 -4.28
CA VAL A 151 -3.06 13.14 -4.72
C VAL A 151 -2.06 13.02 -5.85
N LEU A 152 -0.98 12.31 -5.58
CA LEU A 152 0.14 12.11 -6.50
C LEU A 152 0.25 10.64 -6.90
N GLN A 153 0.50 10.40 -8.18
CA GLN A 153 0.74 9.04 -8.69
C GLN A 153 2.22 8.84 -8.94
N VAL A 154 2.76 7.76 -8.39
CA VAL A 154 4.16 7.37 -8.50
C VAL A 154 4.23 5.92 -9.00
N MET A 155 5.31 5.58 -9.68
CA MET A 155 5.59 4.22 -10.12
C MET A 155 5.60 3.25 -8.92
N SER A 156 5.17 2.00 -9.13
CA SER A 156 5.18 0.97 -8.09
C SER A 156 6.59 0.68 -7.58
N PRO A 157 6.78 0.55 -6.25
CA PRO A 157 8.07 0.18 -5.68
C PRO A 157 8.54 -1.22 -6.12
N ALA A 158 7.67 -2.06 -6.69
CA ALA A 158 8.04 -3.34 -7.27
C ALA A 158 9.11 -3.22 -8.37
N VAL A 159 9.27 -2.06 -8.99
CA VAL A 159 10.34 -1.81 -9.98
C VAL A 159 11.73 -1.89 -9.37
N MET A 160 11.87 -1.67 -8.07
CA MET A 160 13.12 -1.82 -7.34
C MET A 160 13.61 -3.28 -7.28
N TYR A 161 12.68 -4.22 -7.47
CA TYR A 161 12.99 -5.64 -7.51
C TYR A 161 13.54 -6.10 -8.85
N TYR A 162 13.28 -5.34 -9.93
CA TYR A 162 13.84 -5.64 -11.25
C TYR A 162 15.32 -5.25 -11.31
N ASN A 163 16.10 -6.04 -12.04
CA ASN A 163 17.49 -5.70 -12.32
C ASN A 163 17.58 -4.66 -13.48
N ASN A 164 16.97 -3.50 -13.27
CA ASN A 164 16.92 -2.39 -14.22
C ASN A 164 17.22 -1.07 -13.49
N THR A 165 18.43 -0.58 -13.69
CA THR A 165 18.94 0.62 -13.00
C THR A 165 18.15 1.87 -13.42
N GLU A 166 17.78 2.01 -14.69
CA GLU A 166 17.03 3.15 -15.19
C GLU A 166 15.64 3.28 -14.52
N LEU A 167 14.91 2.15 -14.41
CA LEU A 167 13.62 2.15 -13.73
C LEU A 167 13.73 2.48 -12.23
N LYS A 168 14.81 2.05 -11.58
CA LYS A 168 15.09 2.39 -10.18
C LYS A 168 15.34 3.89 -10.03
N GLU A 169 16.15 4.47 -10.87
CA GLU A 169 16.43 5.91 -10.86
C GLU A 169 15.17 6.75 -11.12
N ILE A 170 14.33 6.34 -12.07
CA ILE A 170 13.05 7.00 -12.34
C ILE A 170 12.14 6.92 -11.12
N PHE A 171 12.01 5.75 -10.50
CA PHE A 171 11.22 5.57 -9.29
C PHE A 171 11.72 6.47 -8.16
N MET A 172 13.02 6.42 -7.85
CA MET A 172 13.61 7.21 -6.77
C MET A 172 13.39 8.70 -6.97
N LYS A 173 13.52 9.20 -8.22
CA LYS A 173 13.23 10.58 -8.56
C LYS A 173 11.76 10.93 -8.34
N GLN A 174 10.82 10.15 -8.91
CA GLN A 174 9.38 10.39 -8.74
C GLN A 174 8.97 10.35 -7.27
N PHE A 175 9.51 9.39 -6.51
CA PHE A 175 9.18 9.23 -5.11
C PHE A 175 9.72 10.40 -4.27
N LYS A 176 10.95 10.83 -4.52
CA LYS A 176 11.54 12.01 -3.88
C LYS A 176 10.73 13.28 -4.17
N ASP A 177 10.34 13.47 -5.43
CA ASP A 177 9.53 14.62 -5.84
C ASP A 177 8.17 14.60 -5.13
N ALA A 178 7.51 13.42 -5.03
CA ALA A 178 6.24 13.27 -4.34
C ALA A 178 6.33 13.45 -2.82
N ILE A 179 7.45 13.06 -2.19
CA ILE A 179 7.67 13.31 -0.76
C ILE A 179 7.79 14.81 -0.49
N ASN A 180 8.52 15.53 -1.33
CA ASN A 180 8.84 16.96 -1.15
C ASN A 180 7.74 17.90 -1.67
N ASP A 181 6.78 17.41 -2.44
CA ASP A 181 5.64 18.19 -2.89
C ASP A 181 4.75 18.59 -1.70
N SER A 182 4.49 19.87 -1.54
CA SER A 182 3.88 20.46 -0.32
C SER A 182 2.42 20.75 -0.50
#